data_bb5b3b3fd4ae00776dfe05fe004d2e7b
#
_entry.id   bb5b3b3fd4ae00776dfe05fe004d2e7b
#
_cell.length_a   1.000
_cell.length_b   1.000
_cell.length_c   1.000
_cell.angle_alpha   90.00
_cell.angle_beta   90.00
_cell.angle_gamma   90.00
#
_symmetry.space_group_name_H-M   'P 1'
#
loop_
_entity.id
_entity.type
_entity.pdbx_description
1 polymer ?
#
loop_
_entity_poly.entity_id
_entity_poly.type
_entity_poly.pdbx_seq_one_letter_code
_entity_poly.pdbx_strand_id
1 'polypeptide(L)'
;MTSSTSASTNKDPNLSAIATETSYAIKEKNNADIPWWAGNARLTNLSGQLLGAHVAHAGLIVLWAGAMTLFELSHFDPNFPMHVQGLILLPHLASQGWGVGAGGTVIDTYPYFAIGALHLISSAFLGIGGIFHAVRGPKTLQEKSDFFGYYWADTDKMTTILGFHLVLLGIGAFLLVIKAMLWGGLYDPAVENVRIIANPTLNPAVIFGYLCGAIGKHWIAGVSNLEDVVGGHIWIGAICIGGGIFHIATRPFEWTHSLFIWSGEAYLSFSLGALALMGFIATYFVAVNVTVYPESFYGSSLNIQMGILPYFSAPNPQVHCRRFPFY
;
A
#
# COMPACT_ATOMS: atom_id res chain seq x y z
N MET A 1 0.41 18.36 61.83
CA MET A 1 0.92 19.48 61.05
C MET A 1 2.24 19.04 60.41
N THR A 2 2.22 18.54 59.19
CA THR A 2 3.42 18.19 58.43
C THR A 2 3.39 19.01 57.14
N SER A 3 4.30 19.97 57.12
CA SER A 3 4.53 20.89 56.00
C SER A 3 5.18 20.14 54.84
N SER A 4 4.49 20.00 53.71
CA SER A 4 5.06 19.56 52.45
C SER A 4 5.66 20.76 51.72
N THR A 5 6.97 20.84 51.68
CA THR A 5 7.71 21.78 50.83
C THR A 5 7.71 21.25 49.40
N SER A 6 6.94 21.89 48.51
CA SER A 6 7.04 21.70 47.08
C SER A 6 8.36 22.30 46.56
N ALA A 7 9.28 21.45 46.11
CA ALA A 7 10.48 21.90 45.41
C ALA A 7 10.08 22.40 44.02
N SER A 8 10.06 23.71 43.82
CA SER A 8 9.99 24.35 42.53
C SER A 8 11.30 24.09 41.77
N THR A 9 11.30 23.23 40.77
CA THR A 9 12.42 23.08 39.83
C THR A 9 12.43 24.29 38.90
N ASN A 10 13.12 25.32 39.32
CA ASN A 10 13.43 26.47 38.49
C ASN A 10 14.42 26.00 37.40
N LYS A 11 13.92 25.59 36.22
CA LYS A 11 14.79 25.27 35.06
C LYS A 11 15.38 26.58 34.57
N ASP A 12 16.68 26.75 34.75
CA ASP A 12 17.44 27.88 34.26
C ASP A 12 17.22 28.01 32.73
N PRO A 13 16.63 29.13 32.26
CA PRO A 13 16.33 29.31 30.81
C PRO A 13 17.61 29.30 29.96
N ASN A 14 18.77 29.64 30.53
CA ASN A 14 20.05 29.56 29.83
C ASN A 14 20.51 28.11 29.56
N LEU A 15 20.26 27.18 30.50
CA LEU A 15 20.60 25.77 30.32
C LEU A 15 19.75 25.12 29.22
N SER A 16 18.47 25.49 29.09
CA SER A 16 17.60 24.99 28.04
C SER A 16 18.00 25.54 26.68
N ALA A 17 18.39 26.79 26.56
CA ALA A 17 18.88 27.41 25.34
C ALA A 17 20.20 26.77 24.88
N ILE A 18 21.16 26.59 25.79
CA ILE A 18 22.45 25.92 25.49
C ILE A 18 22.24 24.47 25.04
N ALA A 19 21.37 23.73 25.71
CA ALA A 19 21.04 22.35 25.32
C ALA A 19 20.41 22.29 23.94
N THR A 20 19.56 23.26 23.61
CA THR A 20 18.93 23.38 22.28
C THR A 20 19.95 23.72 21.19
N GLU A 21 20.82 24.73 21.43
CA GLU A 21 21.89 25.11 20.49
C GLU A 21 22.89 23.97 20.26
N THR A 22 23.29 23.27 21.34
CA THR A 22 24.18 22.11 21.22
C THR A 22 23.54 20.98 20.45
N SER A 23 22.26 20.73 20.67
CA SER A 23 21.47 19.73 19.91
C SER A 23 21.37 20.09 18.43
N TYR A 24 21.15 21.36 18.10
CA TYR A 24 21.13 21.84 16.70
C TYR A 24 22.51 21.72 16.05
N ALA A 25 23.59 22.09 16.71
CA ALA A 25 24.95 22.02 16.19
C ALA A 25 25.39 20.56 15.93
N ILE A 26 25.05 19.63 16.83
CA ILE A 26 25.31 18.18 16.65
C ILE A 26 24.50 17.66 15.47
N LYS A 27 23.24 18.08 15.31
CA LYS A 27 22.34 17.68 14.23
C LYS A 27 22.82 18.18 12.87
N GLU A 28 23.29 19.42 12.81
CA GLU A 28 23.83 20.03 11.58
C GLU A 28 25.13 19.36 11.15
N LYS A 29 26.01 19.02 12.07
CA LYS A 29 27.23 18.27 11.83
C LYS A 29 26.93 16.85 11.31
N ASN A 30 25.98 16.15 11.92
CA ASN A 30 25.58 14.81 11.47
C ASN A 30 24.95 14.81 10.07
N ASN A 31 24.23 15.87 9.70
CA ASN A 31 23.66 15.98 8.34
C ASN A 31 24.72 16.28 7.27
N ALA A 32 25.79 16.98 7.60
CA ALA A 32 26.90 17.26 6.69
C ALA A 32 27.69 16.00 6.32
N ASP A 33 27.72 15.02 7.21
CA ASP A 33 28.41 13.73 7.01
C ASP A 33 27.62 12.75 6.13
N ILE A 34 26.32 13.01 5.87
CA ILE A 34 25.47 12.16 5.03
C ILE A 34 25.75 12.49 3.55
N PRO A 35 26.23 11.54 2.75
CA PRO A 35 26.50 11.79 1.33
C PRO A 35 25.19 12.07 0.58
N TRP A 36 25.29 12.81 -0.52
CA TRP A 36 24.12 13.24 -1.29
C TRP A 36 23.22 12.10 -1.77
N TRP A 37 23.78 10.94 -2.09
CA TRP A 37 23.06 9.75 -2.54
C TRP A 37 22.25 9.08 -1.42
N ALA A 38 22.52 9.40 -0.16
CA ALA A 38 21.75 9.02 1.01
C ALA A 38 21.01 10.23 1.63
N GLY A 39 20.81 11.31 0.85
CA GLY A 39 20.29 12.59 1.33
C GLY A 39 18.91 12.53 1.96
N ASN A 40 18.08 11.54 1.63
CA ASN A 40 16.77 11.33 2.26
C ASN A 40 16.88 11.02 3.76
N ALA A 41 17.99 10.43 4.22
CA ALA A 41 18.25 10.20 5.64
C ALA A 41 18.37 11.49 6.46
N ARG A 42 18.62 12.64 5.81
CA ARG A 42 18.63 13.96 6.47
C ARG A 42 17.25 14.36 7.00
N LEU A 43 16.18 13.74 6.50
CA LEU A 43 14.80 14.01 6.91
C LEU A 43 14.35 13.19 8.13
N THR A 44 15.15 12.24 8.60
CA THR A 44 14.74 11.28 9.66
C THR A 44 14.14 11.98 10.90
N ASN A 45 14.74 13.08 11.34
CA ASN A 45 14.26 13.84 12.50
C ASN A 45 13.55 15.16 12.13
N LEU A 46 13.18 15.31 10.87
CA LEU A 46 12.43 16.45 10.35
C LEU A 46 11.02 16.00 9.95
N SER A 47 10.19 15.72 10.96
CA SER A 47 8.87 15.08 10.80
C SER A 47 7.95 15.84 9.83
N GLY A 48 7.99 17.15 9.78
CA GLY A 48 7.21 17.96 8.84
C GLY A 48 7.69 17.84 7.39
N GLN A 49 8.99 17.91 7.17
CA GLN A 49 9.57 17.73 5.82
C GLN A 49 9.49 16.26 5.38
N LEU A 50 9.64 15.32 6.29
CA LEU A 50 9.44 13.89 6.01
C LEU A 50 8.00 13.61 5.59
N LEU A 51 7.01 14.21 6.25
CA LEU A 51 5.62 14.18 5.82
C LEU A 51 5.47 14.71 4.39
N GLY A 52 6.09 15.84 4.09
CA GLY A 52 6.09 16.41 2.74
C GLY A 52 6.62 15.45 1.69
N ALA A 53 7.74 14.78 1.97
CA ALA A 53 8.31 13.76 1.08
C ALA A 53 7.36 12.57 0.89
N HIS A 54 6.73 12.06 1.96
CA HIS A 54 5.77 10.96 1.88
C HIS A 54 4.52 11.33 1.08
N VAL A 55 3.93 12.49 1.33
CA VAL A 55 2.73 12.94 0.60
C VAL A 55 3.05 13.23 -0.87
N ALA A 56 4.20 13.82 -1.17
CA ALA A 56 4.64 14.01 -2.55
C ALA A 56 4.84 12.68 -3.29
N HIS A 57 5.46 11.70 -2.63
CA HIS A 57 5.63 10.36 -3.20
C HIS A 57 4.29 9.63 -3.37
N ALA A 58 3.36 9.77 -2.43
CA ALA A 58 1.98 9.29 -2.60
C ALA A 58 1.32 9.95 -3.82
N GLY A 59 1.55 11.25 -4.02
CA GLY A 59 1.11 11.97 -5.22
C GLY A 59 1.67 11.35 -6.52
N LEU A 60 2.96 10.98 -6.55
CA LEU A 60 3.57 10.31 -7.70
C LEU A 60 2.98 8.91 -7.95
N ILE A 61 2.70 8.14 -6.90
CA ILE A 61 2.05 6.82 -7.02
C ILE A 61 0.66 6.96 -7.63
N VAL A 62 -0.12 7.90 -7.12
CA VAL A 62 -1.49 8.15 -7.59
C VAL A 62 -1.50 8.78 -9.00
N LEU A 63 -0.49 9.62 -9.31
CA LEU A 63 -0.27 10.14 -10.66
C LEU A 63 -0.03 9.01 -11.67
N TRP A 64 0.87 8.08 -11.33
CA TRP A 64 1.14 6.93 -12.19
C TRP A 64 -0.12 6.08 -12.40
N ALA A 65 -0.85 5.78 -11.32
CA ALA A 65 -2.10 5.01 -11.42
C ALA A 65 -3.11 5.68 -12.35
N GLY A 66 -3.31 6.99 -12.23
CA GLY A 66 -4.23 7.74 -13.09
C GLY A 66 -3.76 7.87 -14.53
N ALA A 67 -2.54 8.34 -14.74
CA ALA A 67 -1.97 8.57 -16.06
C ALA A 67 -1.82 7.26 -16.85
N MET A 68 -1.33 6.20 -16.18
CA MET A 68 -1.16 4.89 -16.83
C MET A 68 -2.50 4.24 -17.17
N THR A 69 -3.52 4.35 -16.31
CA THR A 69 -4.87 3.86 -16.62
C THR A 69 -5.44 4.56 -17.86
N LEU A 70 -5.33 5.89 -17.93
CA LEU A 70 -5.80 6.66 -19.09
C LEU A 70 -4.97 6.37 -20.35
N PHE A 71 -3.67 6.17 -20.21
CA PHE A 71 -2.79 5.76 -21.31
C PHE A 71 -3.20 4.38 -21.86
N GLU A 72 -3.38 3.38 -20.99
CA GLU A 72 -3.85 2.06 -21.41
C GLU A 72 -5.20 2.13 -22.09
N LEU A 73 -6.13 2.90 -21.51
CA LEU A 73 -7.46 3.10 -22.09
C LEU A 73 -7.40 3.70 -23.50
N SER A 74 -6.50 4.64 -23.74
CA SER A 74 -6.32 5.28 -25.06
C SER A 74 -5.75 4.32 -26.11
N HIS A 75 -5.12 3.23 -25.70
CA HIS A 75 -4.53 2.20 -26.59
C HIS A 75 -5.32 0.89 -26.59
N PHE A 76 -6.42 0.85 -25.84
CA PHE A 76 -7.24 -0.34 -25.75
C PHE A 76 -8.06 -0.54 -27.03
N ASP A 77 -7.96 -1.75 -27.62
CA ASP A 77 -8.77 -2.20 -28.75
C ASP A 77 -9.70 -3.33 -28.27
N PRO A 78 -11.02 -3.13 -28.30
CA PRO A 78 -11.98 -4.14 -27.85
C PRO A 78 -12.01 -5.41 -28.72
N ASN A 79 -11.40 -5.40 -29.89
CA ASN A 79 -11.33 -6.56 -30.77
C ASN A 79 -10.26 -7.58 -30.37
N PHE A 80 -9.40 -7.23 -29.45
CA PHE A 80 -8.31 -8.10 -28.99
C PHE A 80 -8.38 -8.32 -27.47
N PRO A 81 -7.95 -9.49 -26.96
CA PRO A 81 -7.83 -9.74 -25.54
C PRO A 81 -6.83 -8.76 -24.86
N MET A 82 -7.11 -8.36 -23.64
CA MET A 82 -6.24 -7.44 -22.90
C MET A 82 -4.78 -7.93 -22.80
N HIS A 83 -4.58 -9.24 -22.61
CA HIS A 83 -3.24 -9.80 -22.39
C HIS A 83 -2.33 -9.75 -23.64
N VAL A 84 -2.87 -9.53 -24.83
CA VAL A 84 -2.05 -9.35 -26.03
C VAL A 84 -1.78 -7.89 -26.37
N GLN A 85 -2.31 -6.96 -25.59
CA GLN A 85 -2.18 -5.52 -25.80
C GLN A 85 -1.15 -4.86 -24.86
N GLY A 86 -0.49 -5.62 -23.96
CA GLY A 86 0.48 -5.09 -23.02
C GLY A 86 -0.12 -4.30 -21.85
N LEU A 87 -1.43 -4.45 -21.61
CA LEU A 87 -2.15 -3.77 -20.53
C LEU A 87 -1.84 -4.42 -19.18
N ILE A 88 -1.70 -3.62 -18.14
CA ILE A 88 -1.45 -4.08 -16.77
C ILE A 88 -2.50 -3.58 -15.77
N LEU A 89 -3.01 -2.37 -15.92
CA LEU A 89 -3.98 -1.78 -14.99
C LEU A 89 -5.44 -2.12 -15.37
N LEU A 90 -5.80 -2.09 -16.65
CA LEU A 90 -7.14 -2.48 -17.09
C LEU A 90 -7.50 -3.91 -16.71
N PRO A 91 -6.59 -4.91 -16.79
CA PRO A 91 -6.87 -6.26 -16.30
C PRO A 91 -7.25 -6.31 -14.84
N HIS A 92 -6.62 -5.50 -13.97
CA HIS A 92 -6.96 -5.40 -12.55
C HIS A 92 -8.37 -4.85 -12.35
N LEU A 93 -8.74 -3.82 -13.09
CA LEU A 93 -10.09 -3.26 -13.03
C LEU A 93 -11.15 -4.21 -13.60
N ALA A 94 -10.84 -4.91 -14.68
CA ALA A 94 -11.71 -5.92 -15.25
C ALA A 94 -11.95 -7.09 -14.28
N SER A 95 -10.91 -7.60 -13.62
CA SER A 95 -11.02 -8.64 -12.61
C SER A 95 -11.88 -8.20 -11.42
N GLN A 96 -11.85 -6.92 -11.06
CA GLN A 96 -12.73 -6.34 -10.05
C GLN A 96 -14.18 -6.12 -10.53
N GLY A 97 -14.51 -6.49 -11.75
CA GLY A 97 -15.86 -6.39 -12.28
C GLY A 97 -16.22 -5.05 -12.93
N TRP A 98 -15.24 -4.17 -13.16
CA TRP A 98 -15.47 -2.89 -13.80
C TRP A 98 -15.56 -3.04 -15.32
N GLY A 99 -16.68 -2.64 -15.91
CA GLY A 99 -16.84 -2.48 -17.36
C GLY A 99 -16.83 -3.76 -18.19
N VAL A 100 -16.91 -4.93 -17.58
CA VAL A 100 -16.86 -6.22 -18.28
C VAL A 100 -18.15 -7.01 -18.11
N GLY A 101 -18.42 -7.87 -19.07
CA GLY A 101 -19.57 -8.77 -19.10
C GLY A 101 -19.17 -10.21 -19.41
N ALA A 102 -20.08 -10.95 -20.02
CA ALA A 102 -19.91 -12.35 -20.36
C ALA A 102 -18.63 -12.60 -21.18
N GLY A 103 -17.91 -13.66 -20.84
CA GLY A 103 -16.64 -14.01 -21.48
C GLY A 103 -15.48 -13.04 -21.21
N GLY A 104 -15.63 -12.11 -20.24
CA GLY A 104 -14.64 -11.07 -20.01
C GLY A 104 -14.60 -9.98 -21.07
N THR A 105 -15.63 -9.88 -21.90
CA THR A 105 -15.73 -8.83 -22.92
C THR A 105 -15.94 -7.47 -22.26
N VAL A 106 -15.17 -6.46 -22.65
CA VAL A 106 -15.38 -5.08 -22.19
C VAL A 106 -16.64 -4.52 -22.85
N ILE A 107 -17.62 -4.16 -22.04
CA ILE A 107 -18.92 -3.63 -22.47
C ILE A 107 -19.07 -2.13 -22.19
N ASP A 108 -18.28 -1.59 -21.26
CA ASP A 108 -18.27 -0.18 -20.91
C ASP A 108 -16.87 0.24 -20.45
N THR A 109 -16.28 1.21 -21.11
CA THR A 109 -14.96 1.75 -20.77
C THR A 109 -15.03 2.96 -19.81
N TYR A 110 -16.22 3.49 -19.55
CA TYR A 110 -16.40 4.66 -18.71
C TYR A 110 -15.85 4.46 -17.28
N PRO A 111 -16.03 3.31 -16.60
CA PRO A 111 -15.45 3.09 -15.29
C PRO A 111 -13.91 3.26 -15.28
N TYR A 112 -13.23 2.81 -16.30
CA TYR A 112 -11.77 2.94 -16.44
C TYR A 112 -11.35 4.41 -16.57
N PHE A 113 -12.08 5.16 -17.40
CA PHE A 113 -11.87 6.60 -17.53
C PHE A 113 -12.10 7.31 -16.21
N ALA A 114 -13.22 7.04 -15.53
CA ALA A 114 -13.56 7.68 -14.26
C ALA A 114 -12.53 7.39 -13.17
N ILE A 115 -12.12 6.13 -13.02
CA ILE A 115 -11.11 5.71 -12.04
C ILE A 115 -9.76 6.37 -12.36
N GLY A 116 -9.33 6.33 -13.61
CA GLY A 116 -8.08 6.96 -14.04
C GLY A 116 -8.08 8.48 -13.81
N ALA A 117 -9.16 9.16 -14.20
CA ALA A 117 -9.30 10.61 -14.04
C ALA A 117 -9.32 11.03 -12.56
N LEU A 118 -10.04 10.29 -11.69
CA LEU A 118 -10.08 10.57 -10.26
C LEU A 118 -8.71 10.39 -9.61
N HIS A 119 -7.94 9.38 -9.98
CA HIS A 119 -6.57 9.22 -9.52
C HIS A 119 -5.68 10.36 -10.01
N LEU A 120 -5.79 10.73 -11.27
CA LEU A 120 -5.01 11.85 -11.82
C LEU A 120 -5.30 13.16 -11.11
N ILE A 121 -6.58 13.48 -10.86
CA ILE A 121 -6.98 14.69 -10.14
C ILE A 121 -6.49 14.64 -8.69
N SER A 122 -6.68 13.51 -8.00
CA SER A 122 -6.23 13.34 -6.61
C SER A 122 -4.73 13.49 -6.46
N SER A 123 -3.95 13.09 -7.48
CA SER A 123 -2.50 13.23 -7.48
C SER A 123 -2.04 14.69 -7.41
N ALA A 124 -2.77 15.61 -8.04
CA ALA A 124 -2.47 17.04 -8.00
C ALA A 124 -2.61 17.59 -6.58
N PHE A 125 -3.68 17.23 -5.86
CA PHE A 125 -3.87 17.64 -4.47
C PHE A 125 -2.78 17.09 -3.55
N LEU A 126 -2.44 15.80 -3.71
CA LEU A 126 -1.34 15.19 -2.95
C LEU A 126 0.00 15.83 -3.29
N GLY A 127 0.27 16.11 -4.56
CA GLY A 127 1.50 16.79 -4.99
C GLY A 127 1.64 18.18 -4.39
N ILE A 128 0.58 18.98 -4.43
CA ILE A 128 0.56 20.33 -3.84
C ILE A 128 0.76 20.24 -2.32
N GLY A 129 0.04 19.34 -1.64
CA GLY A 129 0.17 19.12 -0.20
C GLY A 129 1.58 18.67 0.20
N GLY A 130 2.16 17.74 -0.57
CA GLY A 130 3.52 17.26 -0.34
C GLY A 130 4.56 18.37 -0.50
N ILE A 131 4.48 19.17 -1.56
CA ILE A 131 5.37 20.32 -1.78
C ILE A 131 5.19 21.35 -0.66
N PHE A 132 3.95 21.65 -0.27
CA PHE A 132 3.69 22.57 0.84
C PHE A 132 4.40 22.12 2.12
N HIS A 133 4.21 20.87 2.55
CA HIS A 133 4.82 20.34 3.77
C HIS A 133 6.35 20.26 3.67
N ALA A 134 6.90 19.99 2.50
CA ALA A 134 8.34 19.92 2.29
C ALA A 134 9.02 21.29 2.31
N VAL A 135 8.36 22.34 1.77
CA VAL A 135 9.00 23.65 1.50
C VAL A 135 8.49 24.75 2.43
N ARG A 136 7.21 24.78 2.74
CA ARG A 136 6.53 25.85 3.48
C ARG A 136 6.01 25.44 4.85
N GLY A 137 5.81 24.15 5.10
CA GLY A 137 5.38 23.67 6.39
C GLY A 137 6.47 23.74 7.45
N PRO A 138 6.13 23.48 8.73
CA PRO A 138 7.11 23.40 9.80
C PRO A 138 8.11 22.26 9.51
N LYS A 139 9.37 22.45 9.87
CA LYS A 139 10.39 21.40 9.73
C LYS A 139 10.06 20.19 10.60
N THR A 140 9.56 20.44 11.81
CA THR A 140 9.11 19.43 12.77
C THR A 140 7.65 19.67 13.14
N LEU A 141 6.86 18.61 13.18
CA LEU A 141 5.43 18.69 13.50
C LEU A 141 5.18 18.93 14.99
N GLN A 142 6.10 18.52 15.86
CA GLN A 142 6.02 18.66 17.31
C GLN A 142 5.89 20.11 17.75
N GLU A 143 6.41 21.05 16.95
CA GLU A 143 6.35 22.48 17.26
C GLU A 143 4.96 23.08 17.04
N LYS A 144 4.10 22.41 16.28
CA LYS A 144 2.82 22.95 15.81
C LYS A 144 1.60 22.13 16.19
N SER A 145 1.77 20.85 16.50
CA SER A 145 0.65 19.95 16.77
C SER A 145 1.09 18.79 17.67
N ASP A 146 0.47 18.68 18.83
CA ASP A 146 0.63 17.51 19.70
C ASP A 146 0.04 16.24 19.08
N PHE A 147 -0.97 16.38 18.24
CA PHE A 147 -1.61 15.24 17.58
C PHE A 147 -0.73 14.64 16.49
N PHE A 148 -0.17 15.46 15.60
CA PHE A 148 0.65 14.99 14.48
C PHE A 148 2.14 14.90 14.79
N GLY A 149 2.62 15.61 15.81
CA GLY A 149 4.00 15.56 16.25
C GLY A 149 4.36 14.22 16.85
N TYR A 150 5.59 13.77 16.65
CA TYR A 150 6.10 12.52 17.20
C TYR A 150 7.62 12.54 17.36
N TYR A 151 8.10 11.66 18.21
CA TYR A 151 9.50 11.25 18.27
C TYR A 151 9.58 9.75 18.06
N TRP A 152 10.56 9.28 17.31
CA TRP A 152 10.68 7.85 16.98
C TRP A 152 10.83 6.94 18.22
N ALA A 153 11.41 7.45 19.28
CA ALA A 153 11.55 6.72 20.54
C ALA A 153 10.30 6.75 21.43
N ASP A 154 9.30 7.55 21.07
CA ASP A 154 8.01 7.57 21.77
C ASP A 154 7.16 6.37 21.33
N THR A 155 7.25 5.30 22.10
CA THR A 155 6.60 4.03 21.81
C THR A 155 5.09 4.11 21.82
N ASP A 156 4.53 4.94 22.72
CA ASP A 156 3.08 5.15 22.81
C ASP A 156 2.55 5.84 21.55
N LYS A 157 3.28 6.85 21.08
CA LYS A 157 2.92 7.55 19.83
C LYS A 157 3.08 6.65 18.60
N MET A 158 4.15 5.85 18.56
CA MET A 158 4.38 4.93 17.44
C MET A 158 3.27 3.88 17.32
N THR A 159 2.83 3.28 18.42
CA THR A 159 1.74 2.31 18.39
C THR A 159 0.40 2.98 18.00
N THR A 160 0.17 4.23 18.45
CA THR A 160 -1.02 5.00 18.05
C THR A 160 -1.04 5.25 16.54
N ILE A 161 0.07 5.68 15.96
CA ILE A 161 0.21 5.90 14.50
C ILE A 161 -0.01 4.59 13.75
N LEU A 162 0.60 3.49 14.20
CA LEU A 162 0.36 2.15 13.66
C LEU A 162 -1.13 1.80 13.66
N GLY A 163 -1.80 2.06 14.77
CA GLY A 163 -3.22 1.78 14.93
C GLY A 163 -4.10 2.54 13.94
N PHE A 164 -3.86 3.83 13.72
CA PHE A 164 -4.59 4.61 12.71
C PHE A 164 -4.39 4.05 11.31
N HIS A 165 -3.16 3.69 10.94
CA HIS A 165 -2.88 3.13 9.62
C HIS A 165 -3.50 1.73 9.44
N LEU A 166 -3.53 0.90 10.48
CA LEU A 166 -4.23 -0.39 10.45
C LEU A 166 -5.74 -0.22 10.24
N VAL A 167 -6.37 0.74 10.91
CA VAL A 167 -7.81 1.04 10.69
C VAL A 167 -8.06 1.41 9.23
N LEU A 168 -7.23 2.29 8.65
CA LEU A 168 -7.36 2.68 7.25
C LEU A 168 -7.17 1.49 6.29
N LEU A 169 -6.21 0.60 6.56
CA LEU A 169 -6.01 -0.62 5.77
C LEU A 169 -7.20 -1.57 5.88
N GLY A 170 -7.76 -1.72 7.09
CA GLY A 170 -8.95 -2.55 7.29
C GLY A 170 -10.18 -2.00 6.54
N ILE A 171 -10.37 -0.68 6.53
CA ILE A 171 -11.40 -0.03 5.71
C ILE A 171 -11.16 -0.31 4.23
N GLY A 172 -9.90 -0.23 3.77
CA GLY A 172 -9.53 -0.55 2.39
C GLY A 172 -9.89 -1.99 2.00
N ALA A 173 -9.65 -2.97 2.90
CA ALA A 173 -10.07 -4.35 2.69
C ALA A 173 -11.59 -4.48 2.55
N PHE A 174 -12.36 -3.75 3.35
CA PHE A 174 -13.82 -3.73 3.24
C PHE A 174 -14.33 -3.03 1.99
N LEU A 175 -13.58 -2.13 1.36
CA LEU A 175 -13.97 -1.58 0.05
C LEU A 175 -14.05 -2.66 -1.03
N LEU A 176 -13.14 -3.61 -1.04
CA LEU A 176 -13.25 -4.78 -1.92
C LEU A 176 -14.47 -5.62 -1.59
N VAL A 177 -14.76 -5.85 -0.31
CA VAL A 177 -15.96 -6.58 0.13
C VAL A 177 -17.24 -5.89 -0.36
N ILE A 178 -17.31 -4.56 -0.22
CA ILE A 178 -18.42 -3.76 -0.73
C ILE A 178 -18.55 -3.88 -2.24
N LYS A 179 -17.44 -3.78 -2.99
CA LYS A 179 -17.45 -3.98 -4.44
C LYS A 179 -17.99 -5.35 -4.82
N ALA A 180 -17.53 -6.40 -4.12
CA ALA A 180 -17.91 -7.77 -4.40
C ALA A 180 -19.36 -8.10 -4.07
N MET A 181 -19.85 -7.60 -2.94
CA MET A 181 -21.14 -8.01 -2.36
C MET A 181 -22.29 -7.04 -2.68
N LEU A 182 -22.00 -5.74 -2.79
CA LEU A 182 -23.02 -4.69 -2.82
C LEU A 182 -22.95 -3.81 -4.07
N TRP A 183 -21.83 -3.78 -4.76
CA TRP A 183 -21.62 -2.86 -5.86
C TRP A 183 -21.16 -3.56 -7.15
N GLY A 184 -22.06 -4.33 -7.73
CA GLY A 184 -21.87 -4.95 -9.04
C GLY A 184 -21.14 -6.29 -9.05
N GLY A 185 -20.43 -6.66 -8.00
CA GLY A 185 -19.73 -7.93 -7.92
C GLY A 185 -18.30 -7.91 -8.47
N LEU A 186 -17.74 -9.10 -8.68
CA LEU A 186 -16.42 -9.35 -9.24
C LEU A 186 -16.55 -10.26 -10.46
N TYR A 187 -15.59 -10.22 -11.38
CA TYR A 187 -15.51 -11.16 -12.47
C TYR A 187 -15.10 -12.54 -11.96
N ASP A 188 -15.95 -13.53 -12.20
CA ASP A 188 -15.70 -14.92 -11.83
C ASP A 188 -15.33 -15.73 -13.07
N PRO A 189 -14.08 -16.21 -13.17
CA PRO A 189 -13.66 -17.02 -14.31
C PRO A 189 -14.38 -18.37 -14.39
N ALA A 190 -14.94 -18.88 -13.28
CA ALA A 190 -15.67 -20.15 -13.28
C ALA A 190 -17.01 -20.08 -14.00
N VAL A 191 -17.61 -18.90 -14.06
CA VAL A 191 -18.87 -18.63 -14.80
C VAL A 191 -18.66 -17.69 -15.96
N GLU A 192 -17.42 -17.23 -16.16
CA GLU A 192 -17.02 -16.30 -17.23
C GLU A 192 -17.88 -15.02 -17.25
N ASN A 193 -18.25 -14.51 -16.07
CA ASN A 193 -19.07 -13.31 -15.98
C ASN A 193 -18.89 -12.62 -14.62
N VAL A 194 -19.31 -11.35 -14.56
CA VAL A 194 -19.39 -10.61 -13.30
C VAL A 194 -20.58 -11.12 -12.49
N ARG A 195 -20.35 -11.40 -11.22
CA ARG A 195 -21.40 -11.80 -10.29
C ARG A 195 -21.23 -11.20 -8.90
N ILE A 196 -22.34 -11.02 -8.21
CA ILE A 196 -22.38 -10.65 -6.80
C ILE A 196 -21.92 -11.87 -5.97
N ILE A 197 -21.06 -11.62 -5.00
CA ILE A 197 -20.61 -12.62 -4.03
C ILE A 197 -21.50 -12.53 -2.80
N ALA A 198 -22.63 -13.24 -2.85
CA ALA A 198 -23.67 -13.13 -1.81
C ALA A 198 -23.33 -13.86 -0.51
N ASN A 199 -22.56 -14.94 -0.57
CA ASN A 199 -22.26 -15.81 0.56
C ASN A 199 -20.73 -16.00 0.73
N PRO A 200 -20.00 -14.99 1.21
CA PRO A 200 -18.56 -15.12 1.44
C PRO A 200 -18.28 -16.20 2.51
N THR A 201 -17.17 -16.89 2.35
CA THR A 201 -16.70 -17.91 3.29
C THR A 201 -16.21 -17.26 4.57
N LEU A 202 -16.93 -17.46 5.66
CA LEU A 202 -16.56 -16.92 6.98
C LEU A 202 -15.98 -17.97 7.94
N ASN A 203 -15.97 -19.25 7.56
CA ASN A 203 -15.42 -20.30 8.37
C ASN A 203 -13.91 -20.08 8.58
N PRO A 204 -13.46 -19.86 9.84
CA PRO A 204 -12.05 -19.58 10.11
C PRO A 204 -11.14 -20.76 9.78
N ALA A 205 -11.62 -22.01 9.88
CA ALA A 205 -10.83 -23.18 9.51
C ALA A 205 -10.49 -23.19 8.01
N VAL A 206 -11.37 -22.68 7.16
CA VAL A 206 -11.11 -22.53 5.74
C VAL A 206 -10.14 -21.34 5.50
N ILE A 207 -10.47 -20.16 6.01
CA ILE A 207 -9.69 -18.94 5.72
C ILE A 207 -8.26 -19.06 6.26
N PHE A 208 -8.09 -19.45 7.53
CA PHE A 208 -6.76 -19.64 8.12
C PHE A 208 -6.10 -20.95 7.69
N GLY A 209 -6.88 -21.90 7.16
CA GLY A 209 -6.35 -23.11 6.54
C GLY A 209 -5.46 -22.84 5.34
N TYR A 210 -5.72 -21.79 4.56
CA TYR A 210 -4.82 -21.35 3.49
C TYR A 210 -3.42 -20.97 4.02
N LEU A 211 -3.36 -20.22 5.13
CA LEU A 211 -2.09 -19.81 5.74
C LEU A 211 -1.29 -21.01 6.28
N CYS A 212 -1.97 -22.05 6.77
CA CYS A 212 -1.33 -23.27 7.28
C CYS A 212 -1.01 -24.30 6.18
N GLY A 213 -1.35 -24.02 4.91
CA GLY A 213 -1.20 -24.97 3.82
C GLY A 213 -2.13 -26.19 3.89
N ALA A 214 -3.20 -26.12 4.70
CA ALA A 214 -4.17 -27.19 4.88
C ALA A 214 -5.19 -27.29 3.74
N ILE A 215 -5.31 -26.26 2.90
CA ILE A 215 -6.29 -26.17 1.83
C ILE A 215 -5.56 -25.97 0.50
N GLY A 216 -5.85 -26.86 -0.45
CA GLY A 216 -5.38 -26.77 -1.83
C GLY A 216 -3.86 -26.90 -1.99
N LYS A 217 -3.41 -26.51 -3.18
CA LYS A 217 -1.99 -26.39 -3.54
C LYS A 217 -1.64 -24.92 -3.59
N HIS A 218 -0.35 -24.60 -3.48
CA HIS A 218 0.16 -23.24 -3.63
C HIS A 218 -0.15 -22.27 -2.48
N TRP A 219 -0.42 -22.75 -1.27
CA TRP A 219 -0.62 -21.93 -0.09
C TRP A 219 -1.76 -20.91 -0.31
N ILE A 220 -1.63 -19.63 0.12
CA ILE A 220 -2.66 -18.59 -0.11
C ILE A 220 -2.88 -18.31 -1.61
N ALA A 221 -1.86 -18.51 -2.44
CA ALA A 221 -1.97 -18.35 -3.88
C ALA A 221 -2.84 -19.40 -4.58
N GLY A 222 -3.20 -20.46 -3.86
CA GLY A 222 -4.08 -21.52 -4.35
C GLY A 222 -5.57 -21.25 -4.16
N VAL A 223 -5.98 -20.04 -3.78
CA VAL A 223 -7.41 -19.71 -3.67
C VAL A 223 -8.09 -19.89 -5.03
N SER A 224 -9.21 -20.63 -5.04
CA SER A 224 -9.85 -21.08 -6.28
C SER A 224 -11.30 -20.62 -6.45
N ASN A 225 -11.80 -19.82 -5.53
CA ASN A 225 -13.15 -19.26 -5.61
C ASN A 225 -13.21 -17.88 -4.96
N LEU A 226 -14.16 -17.06 -5.40
CA LEU A 226 -14.29 -15.66 -4.95
C LEU A 226 -14.94 -15.56 -3.57
N GLU A 227 -15.68 -16.55 -3.12
CA GLU A 227 -16.22 -16.60 -1.77
C GLU A 227 -15.10 -16.62 -0.72
N ASP A 228 -14.05 -17.40 -0.96
CA ASP A 228 -12.88 -17.47 -0.10
C ASP A 228 -12.03 -16.17 -0.18
N VAL A 229 -11.91 -15.58 -1.35
CA VAL A 229 -11.24 -14.26 -1.52
C VAL A 229 -11.95 -13.19 -0.70
N VAL A 230 -13.25 -13.08 -0.84
CA VAL A 230 -14.04 -12.06 -0.13
C VAL A 230 -14.08 -12.36 1.37
N GLY A 231 -14.24 -13.61 1.75
CA GLY A 231 -14.16 -14.04 3.15
C GLY A 231 -12.82 -13.71 3.80
N GLY A 232 -11.72 -13.94 3.10
CA GLY A 232 -10.38 -13.56 3.53
C GLY A 232 -10.24 -12.04 3.76
N HIS A 233 -10.80 -11.20 2.88
CA HIS A 233 -10.80 -9.75 3.04
C HIS A 233 -11.71 -9.27 4.17
N ILE A 234 -12.81 -9.95 4.45
CA ILE A 234 -13.63 -9.69 5.66
C ILE A 234 -12.80 -9.96 6.92
N TRP A 235 -12.13 -11.10 6.99
CA TRP A 235 -11.29 -11.46 8.14
C TRP A 235 -10.15 -10.49 8.34
N ILE A 236 -9.36 -10.21 7.31
CA ILE A 236 -8.23 -9.28 7.45
C ILE A 236 -8.69 -7.84 7.72
N GLY A 237 -9.81 -7.41 7.14
CA GLY A 237 -10.42 -6.13 7.44
C GLY A 237 -10.80 -5.99 8.90
N ALA A 238 -11.48 -6.99 9.46
CA ALA A 238 -11.85 -7.02 10.87
C ALA A 238 -10.63 -7.08 11.81
N ILE A 239 -9.63 -7.90 11.48
CA ILE A 239 -8.38 -8.01 12.25
C ILE A 239 -7.62 -6.68 12.22
N CYS A 240 -7.50 -6.04 11.06
CA CYS A 240 -6.80 -4.75 10.94
C CYS A 240 -7.53 -3.65 11.73
N ILE A 241 -8.84 -3.56 11.65
CA ILE A 241 -9.62 -2.57 12.42
C ILE A 241 -9.52 -2.85 13.92
N GLY A 242 -9.75 -4.10 14.34
CA GLY A 242 -9.66 -4.49 15.75
C GLY A 242 -8.26 -4.30 16.31
N GLY A 243 -7.23 -4.72 15.57
CA GLY A 243 -5.82 -4.50 15.92
C GLY A 243 -5.45 -3.01 15.93
N GLY A 244 -5.98 -2.24 15.00
CA GLY A 244 -5.79 -0.79 14.95
C GLY A 244 -6.38 -0.10 16.17
N ILE A 245 -7.61 -0.42 16.56
CA ILE A 245 -8.23 0.07 17.79
C ILE A 245 -7.41 -0.34 19.03
N PHE A 246 -6.95 -1.59 19.07
CA PHE A 246 -6.08 -2.07 20.14
C PHE A 246 -4.79 -1.23 20.26
N HIS A 247 -4.11 -0.96 19.17
CA HIS A 247 -2.89 -0.17 19.16
C HIS A 247 -3.11 1.31 19.50
N ILE A 248 -4.27 1.87 19.20
CA ILE A 248 -4.66 3.23 19.60
C ILE A 248 -4.97 3.30 21.11
N ALA A 249 -5.65 2.27 21.63
CA ALA A 249 -6.16 2.28 22.99
C ALA A 249 -5.16 1.79 24.04
N THR A 250 -4.09 1.11 23.63
CA THR A 250 -3.13 0.47 24.55
C THR A 250 -1.72 1.01 24.34
N ARG A 251 -0.85 0.72 25.32
CA ARG A 251 0.59 0.98 25.22
C ARG A 251 1.33 -0.31 24.92
N PRO A 252 2.52 -0.22 24.30
CA PRO A 252 3.37 -1.40 24.10
C PRO A 252 3.68 -2.08 25.43
N PHE A 253 3.67 -3.41 25.41
CA PHE A 253 4.03 -4.20 26.60
C PHE A 253 5.50 -4.00 26.96
N GLU A 254 5.82 -4.04 28.23
CA GLU A 254 7.18 -3.78 28.76
C GLU A 254 8.25 -4.64 28.05
N TRP A 255 7.97 -5.91 27.78
CA TRP A 255 8.93 -6.80 27.13
C TRP A 255 9.28 -6.39 25.68
N THR A 256 8.43 -5.61 25.01
CA THR A 256 8.71 -5.13 23.64
C THR A 256 9.84 -4.10 23.61
N HIS A 257 10.07 -3.39 24.71
CA HIS A 257 11.16 -2.41 24.81
C HIS A 257 12.54 -3.07 24.77
N SER A 258 12.65 -4.33 25.21
CA SER A 258 13.89 -5.10 25.14
C SER A 258 14.02 -5.92 23.85
N LEU A 259 12.91 -6.24 23.18
CA LEU A 259 12.90 -7.08 21.99
C LEU A 259 13.10 -6.28 20.71
N PHE A 260 12.50 -5.10 20.60
CA PHE A 260 12.53 -4.30 19.39
C PHE A 260 13.45 -3.07 19.55
N ILE A 261 14.05 -2.66 18.45
CA ILE A 261 14.75 -1.39 18.35
C ILE A 261 13.73 -0.31 17.99
N TRP A 262 13.65 0.71 18.84
CA TRP A 262 12.68 1.80 18.70
C TRP A 262 13.36 3.03 18.11
N SER A 263 13.54 3.01 16.78
CA SER A 263 14.12 4.10 16.00
C SER A 263 13.47 4.17 14.62
N GLY A 264 13.52 5.34 13.98
CA GLY A 264 12.96 5.52 12.63
C GLY A 264 13.58 4.57 11.60
N GLU A 265 14.88 4.34 11.69
CA GLU A 265 15.62 3.43 10.81
C GLU A 265 15.17 1.97 11.00
N ALA A 266 14.91 1.55 12.24
CA ALA A 266 14.42 0.21 12.52
C ALA A 266 13.03 -0.01 11.94
N TYR A 267 12.11 0.94 12.11
CA TYR A 267 10.76 0.84 11.56
C TYR A 267 10.79 0.79 10.03
N LEU A 268 11.65 1.61 9.39
CA LEU A 268 11.84 1.56 7.95
C LEU A 268 12.39 0.19 7.51
N SER A 269 13.36 -0.36 8.22
CA SER A 269 13.92 -1.67 7.89
C SER A 269 12.91 -2.80 8.03
N PHE A 270 12.06 -2.78 9.07
CA PHE A 270 10.95 -3.74 9.24
C PHE A 270 9.95 -3.64 8.09
N SER A 271 9.60 -2.41 7.70
CA SER A 271 8.68 -2.17 6.59
C SER A 271 9.25 -2.62 5.25
N LEU A 272 10.53 -2.35 4.99
CA LEU A 272 11.20 -2.79 3.76
C LEU A 272 11.30 -4.32 3.68
N GLY A 273 11.60 -4.99 4.80
CA GLY A 273 11.59 -6.45 4.88
C GLY A 273 10.20 -7.05 4.60
N ALA A 274 9.15 -6.46 5.19
CA ALA A 274 7.78 -6.86 4.93
C ALA A 274 7.37 -6.65 3.46
N LEU A 275 7.73 -5.51 2.86
CA LEU A 275 7.48 -5.24 1.45
C LEU A 275 8.22 -6.20 0.51
N ALA A 276 9.46 -6.55 0.83
CA ALA A 276 10.21 -7.54 0.05
C ALA A 276 9.52 -8.91 0.09
N LEU A 277 9.12 -9.38 1.27
CA LEU A 277 8.36 -10.63 1.41
C LEU A 277 7.04 -10.58 0.62
N MET A 278 6.30 -9.50 0.74
CA MET A 278 5.03 -9.35 0.01
C MET A 278 5.23 -9.28 -1.49
N GLY A 279 6.32 -8.69 -1.96
CA GLY A 279 6.69 -8.69 -3.38
C GLY A 279 6.92 -10.10 -3.92
N PHE A 280 7.63 -10.95 -3.19
CA PHE A 280 7.81 -12.37 -3.56
C PHE A 280 6.49 -13.14 -3.56
N ILE A 281 5.64 -12.94 -2.54
CA ILE A 281 4.33 -13.58 -2.46
C ILE A 281 3.43 -13.11 -3.62
N ALA A 282 3.40 -11.82 -3.92
CA ALA A 282 2.61 -11.26 -5.03
C ALA A 282 3.07 -11.83 -6.38
N THR A 283 4.37 -11.96 -6.60
CA THR A 283 4.93 -12.56 -7.81
C THR A 283 4.52 -14.02 -7.95
N TYR A 284 4.62 -14.79 -6.87
CA TYR A 284 4.17 -16.18 -6.85
C TYR A 284 2.66 -16.29 -7.10
N PHE A 285 1.88 -15.42 -6.46
CA PHE A 285 0.43 -15.39 -6.58
C PHE A 285 -0.01 -15.16 -8.03
N VAL A 286 0.52 -14.15 -8.71
CA VAL A 286 0.19 -13.85 -10.11
C VAL A 286 0.65 -14.95 -11.06
N ALA A 287 1.71 -15.70 -10.71
CA ALA A 287 2.23 -16.77 -11.54
C ALA A 287 1.35 -18.03 -11.54
N VAL A 288 0.65 -18.32 -10.44
CA VAL A 288 -0.07 -19.59 -10.28
C VAL A 288 -1.58 -19.44 -10.15
N ASN A 289 -2.09 -18.26 -9.74
CA ASN A 289 -3.50 -18.07 -9.48
C ASN A 289 -4.25 -17.59 -10.72
N VAL A 290 -5.33 -18.27 -11.06
CA VAL A 290 -6.19 -17.96 -12.21
C VAL A 290 -7.58 -17.46 -11.81
N THR A 291 -7.87 -17.40 -10.52
CA THR A 291 -9.16 -16.91 -10.00
C THR A 291 -9.16 -15.38 -9.90
N VAL A 292 -8.15 -14.81 -9.27
CA VAL A 292 -7.97 -13.35 -9.12
C VAL A 292 -7.25 -12.75 -10.33
N TYR A 293 -6.46 -13.57 -11.04
CA TYR A 293 -5.77 -13.24 -12.28
C TYR A 293 -6.31 -14.08 -13.45
N PRO A 294 -7.56 -13.85 -13.88
CA PRO A 294 -8.21 -14.66 -14.92
C PRO A 294 -7.44 -14.65 -16.24
N GLU A 295 -7.40 -15.80 -16.90
CA GLU A 295 -6.75 -15.95 -18.21
C GLU A 295 -7.36 -15.04 -19.27
N SER A 296 -8.65 -14.72 -19.17
CA SER A 296 -9.33 -13.78 -20.06
C SER A 296 -8.66 -12.41 -20.10
N PHE A 297 -8.04 -11.96 -18.99
CA PHE A 297 -7.42 -10.64 -18.88
C PHE A 297 -5.90 -10.68 -18.84
N TYR A 298 -5.31 -11.72 -18.25
CA TYR A 298 -3.87 -11.83 -18.05
C TYR A 298 -3.20 -12.85 -18.97
N GLY A 299 -3.96 -13.64 -19.70
CA GLY A 299 -3.46 -14.78 -20.44
C GLY A 299 -3.15 -15.98 -19.53
N SER A 300 -2.64 -17.08 -20.09
CA SER A 300 -2.28 -18.24 -19.29
C SER A 300 -1.13 -17.91 -18.32
N SER A 301 -1.11 -18.59 -17.17
CA SER A 301 -0.08 -18.39 -16.15
C SER A 301 1.36 -18.55 -16.68
N LEU A 302 1.57 -19.38 -17.70
CA LEU A 302 2.86 -19.57 -18.39
C LEU A 302 3.26 -18.37 -19.26
N ASN A 303 2.33 -17.53 -19.69
CA ASN A 303 2.63 -16.35 -20.50
C ASN A 303 3.34 -15.25 -19.72
N ILE A 304 3.25 -15.21 -18.40
CA ILE A 304 4.02 -14.29 -17.57
C ILE A 304 5.51 -14.55 -17.71
N GLN A 305 5.92 -15.83 -17.80
CA GLN A 305 7.32 -16.19 -18.04
C GLN A 305 7.82 -15.70 -19.40
N MET A 306 6.94 -15.64 -20.39
CA MET A 306 7.28 -15.15 -21.74
C MET A 306 7.31 -13.61 -21.81
N GLY A 307 6.73 -12.91 -20.85
CA GLY A 307 6.78 -11.44 -20.76
C GLY A 307 8.17 -10.88 -20.48
N ILE A 308 8.98 -11.58 -19.72
CA ILE A 308 10.34 -11.15 -19.33
C ILE A 308 11.40 -11.81 -20.23
N LEU A 309 11.19 -13.08 -20.64
CA LEU A 309 12.12 -13.87 -21.44
C LEU A 309 12.28 -13.47 -22.91
N PRO A 310 11.35 -12.78 -23.61
CA PRO A 310 11.54 -12.38 -25.01
C PRO A 310 12.76 -11.48 -25.25
N TYR A 311 13.25 -10.83 -24.21
CA TYR A 311 14.50 -10.04 -24.29
C TYR A 311 15.76 -10.92 -24.30
N PHE A 312 15.64 -12.20 -23.92
CA PHE A 312 16.76 -13.13 -23.74
C PHE A 312 16.61 -14.42 -24.55
N SER A 313 15.47 -14.70 -25.19
CA SER A 313 15.23 -15.87 -26.01
C SER A 313 15.04 -15.48 -27.49
N ALA A 314 15.34 -16.42 -28.38
CA ALA A 314 15.15 -16.25 -29.81
C ALA A 314 13.69 -15.82 -30.12
N PRO A 315 13.47 -14.84 -31.00
CA PRO A 315 12.17 -14.23 -31.21
C PRO A 315 11.16 -15.24 -31.75
N ASN A 316 10.08 -15.45 -30.99
CA ASN A 316 8.87 -16.06 -31.54
C ASN A 316 8.22 -15.03 -32.46
N PRO A 317 8.02 -15.31 -33.78
CA PRO A 317 7.48 -14.33 -34.72
C PRO A 317 6.11 -13.79 -34.34
N GLN A 318 5.34 -14.52 -33.55
CA GLN A 318 4.01 -14.10 -33.08
C GLN A 318 4.04 -13.10 -31.93
N VAL A 319 5.14 -13.02 -31.20
CA VAL A 319 5.31 -12.12 -30.05
C VAL A 319 5.90 -10.76 -30.46
N HIS A 320 6.44 -10.68 -31.68
CA HIS A 320 7.36 -9.61 -32.09
C HIS A 320 6.72 -8.31 -32.55
N CYS A 321 5.45 -8.29 -32.90
CA CYS A 321 4.99 -7.18 -33.73
C CYS A 321 4.21 -6.07 -33.05
N ARG A 322 3.78 -6.20 -31.78
CA ARG A 322 2.84 -5.21 -31.26
C ARG A 322 2.97 -4.85 -29.76
N ARG A 323 4.03 -5.28 -29.09
CA ARG A 323 4.06 -5.14 -27.62
C ARG A 323 4.66 -3.87 -27.07
N PHE A 324 5.34 -3.08 -27.85
CA PHE A 324 5.86 -1.79 -27.40
C PHE A 324 5.88 -0.79 -28.54
N PRO A 325 4.84 0.02 -28.70
CA PRO A 325 5.02 1.27 -29.40
C PRO A 325 5.58 2.30 -28.40
N PHE A 326 6.84 2.14 -28.01
CA PHE A 326 7.63 3.26 -27.55
C PHE A 326 8.36 3.80 -28.77
N TYR A 327 7.70 4.68 -29.46
CA TYR A 327 8.26 5.76 -30.26
C TYR A 327 7.46 7.01 -29.98
#